data_6936e97f6ccdf4ad062870b6d0e3e3e3
#
_entry.id   6936e97f6ccdf4ad062870b6d0e3e3e3
#
_cell.length_a   1.000
_cell.length_b   1.000
_cell.length_c   1.000
_cell.angle_alpha   90.00
_cell.angle_beta   90.00
_cell.angle_gamma   90.00
#
_symmetry.space_group_name_H-M   'P 1'
#
loop_
_entity.id
_entity.type
_entity.pdbx_description
1 polymer ?
#
loop_
_entity_poly.entity_id
_entity_poly.type
_entity_poly.pdbx_seq_one_letter_code
_entity_poly.pdbx_strand_id
1 'polypeptide(L)'
;MFAAPMMGWIDYESPTLGTALMFGGICQYLIGFFDWYKGQTMISFIDFIFGILHLVYFYTADLGKYSIWVPNEYYTYMQGVFYCLWFAILIFVIISSKDKGCYVIFFMFLLALATIFIIVWEFAQKTWPRKVAGYILLVASILIWIQGVTRLMNSIYHCSQRP
;
A
#
# COMPACT_ATOMS: atom_id res chain seq x y z
N MET A 1 4.72 5.70 2.40
CA MET A 1 5.60 5.37 3.52
C MET A 1 6.56 4.22 3.23
N PHE A 2 6.15 3.13 2.60
CA PHE A 2 7.05 2.03 2.22
C PHE A 2 8.20 2.42 1.27
N ALA A 3 8.01 3.47 0.47
CA ALA A 3 9.01 3.90 -0.50
C ALA A 3 10.36 4.27 0.16
N ALA A 4 10.35 5.04 1.24
CA ALA A 4 11.57 5.53 1.87
C ALA A 4 12.50 4.43 2.42
N PRO A 5 11.99 3.41 3.16
CA PRO A 5 12.84 2.28 3.56
C PRO A 5 13.32 1.44 2.39
N MET A 6 12.48 1.26 1.36
CA MET A 6 12.89 0.49 0.17
C MET A 6 14.01 1.17 -0.60
N MET A 7 14.02 2.51 -0.66
CA MET A 7 15.10 3.29 -1.26
C MET A 7 16.35 3.36 -0.38
N GLY A 8 16.26 2.95 0.87
CA GLY A 8 17.36 3.03 1.84
C GLY A 8 17.54 4.43 2.46
N TRP A 9 16.51 5.26 2.44
CA TRP A 9 16.54 6.60 3.06
C TRP A 9 16.27 6.54 4.56
N ILE A 10 15.54 5.54 5.01
CA ILE A 10 15.19 5.29 6.42
C ILE A 10 15.39 3.81 6.69
N ASP A 11 15.88 3.47 7.86
CA ASP A 11 15.98 2.07 8.28
C ASP A 11 14.59 1.47 8.50
N TYR A 12 14.42 0.19 8.09
CA TYR A 12 13.18 -0.54 8.34
C TYR A 12 12.82 -0.64 9.81
N GLU A 13 13.80 -0.47 10.66
CA GLU A 13 13.67 -0.53 12.10
C GLU A 13 13.27 0.80 12.76
N SER A 14 12.98 1.84 11.96
CA SER A 14 12.58 3.13 12.50
C SER A 14 11.23 3.04 13.22
N PRO A 15 11.14 3.44 14.52
CA PRO A 15 9.85 3.51 15.23
C PRO A 15 8.82 4.38 14.52
N THR A 16 9.30 5.40 13.79
CA THR A 16 8.47 6.29 12.98
C THR A 16 7.76 5.54 11.87
N LEU A 17 8.42 4.56 11.24
CA LEU A 17 7.81 3.73 10.21
C LEU A 17 6.72 2.85 10.81
N GLY A 18 6.98 2.18 11.93
CA GLY A 18 6.00 1.33 12.61
C GLY A 18 4.75 2.12 13.00
N THR A 19 4.93 3.26 13.66
CA THR A 19 3.82 4.15 14.04
C THR A 19 3.00 4.59 12.83
N ALA A 20 3.67 4.97 11.76
CA ALA A 20 3.01 5.42 10.54
C ALA A 20 2.24 4.31 9.81
N LEU A 21 2.74 3.07 9.84
CA LEU A 21 2.06 1.91 9.29
C LEU A 21 0.81 1.56 10.12
N MET A 22 0.91 1.62 11.44
CA MET A 22 -0.21 1.38 12.34
C MET A 22 -1.33 2.40 12.12
N PHE A 23 -1.02 3.70 12.16
CA PHE A 23 -2.00 4.75 11.91
C PHE A 23 -2.57 4.67 10.49
N GLY A 24 -1.75 4.48 9.48
CA GLY A 24 -2.18 4.32 8.09
C GLY A 24 -3.12 3.13 7.91
N GLY A 25 -2.82 1.99 8.52
CA GLY A 25 -3.65 0.79 8.48
C GLY A 25 -5.00 0.99 9.16
N ILE A 26 -5.02 1.56 10.37
CA ILE A 26 -6.25 1.84 11.09
C ILE A 26 -7.12 2.85 10.33
N CYS A 27 -6.53 3.95 9.84
CA CYS A 27 -7.29 4.95 9.07
C CYS A 27 -7.89 4.36 7.79
N GLN A 28 -7.15 3.55 7.03
CA GLN A 28 -7.68 2.89 5.85
C GLN A 28 -8.79 1.91 6.19
N TYR A 29 -8.65 1.17 7.28
CA TYR A 29 -9.69 0.25 7.74
C TYR A 29 -10.99 1.00 8.08
N LEU A 30 -10.90 2.13 8.77
CA LEU A 30 -12.04 2.99 9.09
C LEU A 30 -12.68 3.59 7.82
N ILE A 31 -11.86 4.07 6.88
CA ILE A 31 -12.35 4.57 5.58
C ILE A 31 -13.11 3.47 4.84
N GLY A 32 -12.59 2.24 4.83
CA GLY A 32 -13.26 1.10 4.24
C GLY A 32 -14.67 0.86 4.80
N PHE A 33 -14.88 1.02 6.12
CA PHE A 33 -16.21 0.95 6.73
C PHE A 33 -17.15 2.07 6.25
N PHE A 34 -16.65 3.30 6.15
CA PHE A 34 -17.44 4.42 5.64
C PHE A 34 -17.84 4.24 4.18
N ASP A 35 -16.94 3.72 3.36
CA ASP A 35 -17.21 3.47 1.94
C ASP A 35 -18.17 2.30 1.75
N TRP A 36 -18.07 1.27 2.58
CA TRP A 36 -19.05 0.19 2.62
C TRP A 36 -20.44 0.70 2.99
N TYR A 37 -20.53 1.53 4.02
CA TYR A 37 -21.80 2.14 4.45
C TYR A 37 -22.43 3.01 3.35
N LYS A 38 -21.61 3.66 2.51
CA LYS A 38 -22.07 4.44 1.34
C LYS A 38 -22.41 3.56 0.13
N GLY A 39 -22.32 2.25 0.22
CA GLY A 39 -22.55 1.31 -0.86
C GLY A 39 -21.41 1.23 -1.89
N GLN A 40 -20.25 1.79 -1.59
CA GLN A 40 -19.07 1.75 -2.46
C GLN A 40 -18.24 0.48 -2.22
N THR A 41 -18.86 -0.67 -2.42
CA THR A 41 -18.34 -1.99 -2.00
C THR A 41 -16.95 -2.28 -2.53
N MET A 42 -16.64 -1.91 -3.79
CA MET A 42 -15.34 -2.17 -4.39
C MET A 42 -14.23 -1.32 -3.80
N ILE A 43 -14.50 -0.04 -3.52
CA ILE A 43 -13.54 0.88 -2.88
C ILE A 43 -13.30 0.43 -1.45
N SER A 44 -14.38 0.12 -0.73
CA SER A 44 -14.30 -0.44 0.62
C SER A 44 -13.43 -1.70 0.70
N PHE A 45 -13.59 -2.63 -0.23
CA PHE A 45 -12.77 -3.84 -0.32
C PHE A 45 -11.28 -3.52 -0.50
N ILE A 46 -10.96 -2.56 -1.37
CA ILE A 46 -9.59 -2.09 -1.57
C ILE A 46 -9.02 -1.50 -0.28
N ASP A 47 -9.76 -0.63 0.40
CA ASP A 47 -9.31 0.02 1.63
C ASP A 47 -9.12 -0.98 2.76
N PHE A 48 -10.00 -1.96 2.92
CA PHE A 48 -9.82 -3.04 3.90
C PHE A 48 -8.55 -3.85 3.63
N ILE A 49 -8.31 -4.25 2.39
CA ILE A 49 -7.14 -5.04 2.02
C ILE A 49 -5.86 -4.24 2.26
N PHE A 50 -5.80 -2.97 1.85
CA PHE A 50 -4.64 -2.13 2.11
C PHE A 50 -4.45 -1.82 3.60
N GLY A 51 -5.54 -1.62 4.34
CA GLY A 51 -5.49 -1.46 5.79
C GLY A 51 -4.87 -2.67 6.49
N ILE A 52 -5.34 -3.88 6.15
CA ILE A 52 -4.78 -5.13 6.65
C ILE A 52 -3.31 -5.27 6.27
N LEU A 53 -2.93 -4.96 5.02
CA LEU A 53 -1.55 -5.02 4.57
C LEU A 53 -0.64 -4.13 5.42
N HIS A 54 -1.04 -2.88 5.70
CA HIS A 54 -0.28 -1.97 6.55
C HIS A 54 -0.13 -2.50 7.97
N LEU A 55 -1.19 -3.07 8.55
CA LEU A 55 -1.16 -3.65 9.90
C LEU A 55 -0.28 -4.90 9.96
N VAL A 56 -0.32 -5.77 8.95
CA VAL A 56 0.57 -6.94 8.86
C VAL A 56 2.02 -6.49 8.77
N TYR A 57 2.33 -5.47 7.96
CA TYR A 57 3.69 -4.92 7.88
C TYR A 57 4.16 -4.30 9.20
N PHE A 58 3.30 -3.55 9.88
CA PHE A 58 3.61 -3.04 11.21
C PHE A 58 3.93 -4.19 12.17
N TYR A 59 3.08 -5.19 12.20
CA TYR A 59 3.23 -6.34 13.07
C TYR A 59 4.54 -7.10 12.79
N THR A 60 4.84 -7.39 11.54
CA THR A 60 6.05 -8.12 11.15
C THR A 60 7.33 -7.30 11.34
N ALA A 61 7.31 -6.00 11.08
CA ALA A 61 8.47 -5.13 11.25
C ALA A 61 8.80 -4.87 12.73
N ASP A 62 7.79 -4.64 13.57
CA ASP A 62 8.00 -4.34 15.00
C ASP A 62 8.22 -5.60 15.83
N LEU A 63 7.45 -6.66 15.61
CA LEU A 63 7.60 -7.89 16.40
C LEU A 63 8.86 -8.69 16.05
N GLY A 64 9.35 -8.56 14.83
CA GLY A 64 10.65 -9.12 14.43
C GLY A 64 11.81 -8.59 15.28
N LYS A 65 11.70 -7.33 15.79
CA LYS A 65 12.69 -6.73 16.68
C LYS A 65 12.70 -7.32 18.10
N TYR A 66 11.54 -7.70 18.60
CA TYR A 66 11.38 -8.17 19.98
C TYR A 66 11.64 -9.66 20.15
N SER A 67 12.32 -10.30 19.20
CA SER A 67 12.72 -11.72 19.25
C SER A 67 11.57 -12.72 19.39
N ILE A 68 10.34 -12.30 19.22
CA ILE A 68 9.18 -13.19 19.28
C ILE A 68 9.11 -14.07 18.02
N TRP A 69 9.68 -13.56 16.90
CA TRP A 69 9.81 -14.29 15.65
C TRP A 69 11.25 -14.22 15.16
N VAL A 70 11.96 -15.34 15.22
CA VAL A 70 13.29 -15.44 14.61
C VAL A 70 13.08 -15.63 13.11
N PRO A 71 13.53 -14.69 12.26
CA PRO A 71 13.50 -14.90 10.81
C PRO A 71 14.37 -16.11 10.49
N ASN A 72 13.76 -17.18 10.00
CA ASN A 72 14.49 -18.30 9.42
C ASN A 72 14.47 -18.19 7.90
N GLU A 73 15.21 -19.06 7.22
CA GLU A 73 15.25 -19.11 5.73
C GLU A 73 13.86 -19.28 5.08
N TYR A 74 12.89 -19.86 5.79
CA TYR A 74 11.51 -19.99 5.34
C TYR A 74 10.73 -18.67 5.37
N TYR A 75 11.13 -17.72 6.23
CA TYR A 75 10.43 -16.44 6.37
C TYR A 75 10.45 -15.64 5.06
N THR A 76 11.61 -15.51 4.43
CA THR A 76 11.78 -14.81 3.15
C THR A 76 10.97 -15.48 2.04
N TYR A 77 10.99 -16.82 1.99
CA TYR A 77 10.20 -17.56 1.02
C TYR A 77 8.69 -17.32 1.23
N MET A 78 8.21 -17.38 2.46
CA MET A 78 6.80 -17.13 2.79
C MET A 78 6.39 -15.69 2.48
N GLN A 79 7.25 -14.71 2.69
CA GLN A 79 7.00 -13.34 2.24
C GLN A 79 6.89 -13.25 0.71
N GLY A 80 7.77 -13.88 -0.02
CA GLY A 80 7.68 -13.93 -1.49
C GLY A 80 6.35 -14.51 -1.98
N VAL A 81 5.89 -15.64 -1.39
CA VAL A 81 4.58 -16.24 -1.68
C VAL A 81 3.43 -15.27 -1.34
N PHE A 82 3.51 -14.60 -0.20
CA PHE A 82 2.51 -13.59 0.18
C PHE A 82 2.40 -12.47 -0.85
N TYR A 83 3.51 -11.96 -1.38
CA TYR A 83 3.50 -10.94 -2.43
C TYR A 83 2.98 -11.46 -3.77
N CYS A 84 3.19 -12.74 -4.10
CA CYS A 84 2.57 -13.36 -5.27
C CYS A 84 1.03 -13.38 -5.16
N LEU A 85 0.49 -13.75 -4.00
CA LEU A 85 -0.95 -13.68 -3.73
C LEU A 85 -1.46 -12.24 -3.78
N TRP A 86 -0.71 -11.30 -3.21
CA TRP A 86 -1.04 -9.89 -3.27
C TRP A 86 -1.08 -9.36 -4.70
N PHE A 87 -0.13 -9.74 -5.53
CA PHE A 87 -0.12 -9.40 -6.95
C PHE A 87 -1.35 -9.91 -7.69
N ALA A 88 -1.77 -11.15 -7.42
CA ALA A 88 -2.99 -11.71 -7.99
C ALA A 88 -4.24 -10.88 -7.60
N ILE A 89 -4.33 -10.45 -6.33
CA ILE A 89 -5.40 -9.56 -5.85
C ILE A 89 -5.36 -8.22 -6.61
N LEU A 90 -4.18 -7.61 -6.79
CA LEU A 90 -4.04 -6.35 -7.53
C LEU A 90 -4.49 -6.48 -8.99
N ILE A 91 -4.16 -7.57 -9.67
CA ILE A 91 -4.64 -7.83 -11.03
C ILE A 91 -6.16 -7.94 -11.07
N PHE A 92 -6.76 -8.67 -10.13
CA PHE A 92 -8.21 -8.74 -10.01
C PHE A 92 -8.85 -7.37 -9.80
N VAL A 93 -8.27 -6.53 -8.92
CA VAL A 93 -8.73 -5.16 -8.66
C VAL A 93 -8.61 -4.29 -9.91
N ILE A 94 -7.51 -4.38 -10.67
CA ILE A 94 -7.33 -3.63 -11.93
C ILE A 94 -8.44 -3.99 -12.93
N ILE A 95 -8.69 -5.28 -13.16
CA ILE A 95 -9.73 -5.76 -14.06
C ILE A 95 -11.12 -5.27 -13.63
N SER A 96 -11.40 -5.32 -12.34
CA SER A 96 -12.69 -4.91 -11.77
C SER A 96 -12.87 -3.39 -11.70
N SER A 97 -11.78 -2.62 -11.81
CA SER A 97 -11.81 -1.15 -11.72
C SER A 97 -11.84 -0.45 -13.07
N LYS A 98 -12.03 -1.16 -14.18
CA LYS A 98 -12.02 -0.61 -15.54
C LYS A 98 -12.96 0.60 -15.74
N ASP A 99 -14.07 0.66 -14.99
CA ASP A 99 -15.06 1.73 -15.06
C ASP A 99 -14.79 2.91 -14.10
N LYS A 100 -13.70 2.86 -13.29
CA LYS A 100 -13.39 3.86 -12.27
C LYS A 100 -12.53 5.04 -12.74
N GLY A 101 -12.20 5.07 -14.03
CA GLY A 101 -11.37 6.09 -14.64
C GLY A 101 -9.88 5.72 -14.72
N CYS A 102 -9.22 6.26 -15.74
CA CYS A 102 -7.83 5.90 -16.09
C CYS A 102 -6.83 6.16 -14.96
N TYR A 103 -7.09 7.15 -14.12
CA TYR A 103 -6.21 7.53 -13.01
C TYR A 103 -6.10 6.42 -11.94
N VAL A 104 -7.23 5.82 -11.56
CA VAL A 104 -7.28 4.71 -10.59
C VAL A 104 -6.57 3.49 -11.17
N ILE A 105 -6.83 3.18 -12.44
CA ILE A 105 -6.19 2.06 -13.13
C ILE A 105 -4.68 2.26 -13.19
N PHE A 106 -4.23 3.47 -13.55
CA PHE A 106 -2.80 3.79 -13.61
C PHE A 106 -2.11 3.65 -12.24
N PHE A 107 -2.75 4.14 -11.17
CA PHE A 107 -2.25 3.97 -9.81
C PHE A 107 -2.13 2.48 -9.43
N MET A 108 -3.17 1.69 -9.68
CA MET A 108 -3.15 0.25 -9.41
C MET A 108 -2.11 -0.49 -10.24
N PHE A 109 -1.88 -0.06 -11.49
CA PHE A 109 -0.81 -0.59 -12.33
C PHE A 109 0.58 -0.32 -11.74
N LEU A 110 0.83 0.89 -11.22
CA LEU A 110 2.09 1.20 -10.54
C LEU A 110 2.29 0.33 -9.29
N LEU A 111 1.23 0.08 -8.52
CA LEU A 111 1.31 -0.83 -7.37
C LEU A 111 1.62 -2.26 -7.79
N ALA A 112 0.98 -2.76 -8.84
CA ALA A 112 1.26 -4.09 -9.38
C ALA A 112 2.71 -4.20 -9.88
N LEU A 113 3.20 -3.18 -10.59
CA LEU A 113 4.57 -3.12 -11.05
C LEU A 113 5.57 -3.11 -9.89
N ALA A 114 5.32 -2.31 -8.85
CA ALA A 114 6.14 -2.29 -7.64
C ALA A 114 6.17 -3.67 -6.96
N THR A 115 5.02 -4.34 -6.89
CA THR A 115 4.89 -5.68 -6.29
C THR A 115 5.72 -6.72 -7.03
N ILE A 116 5.80 -6.66 -8.37
CA ILE A 116 6.69 -7.54 -9.16
C ILE A 116 8.14 -7.36 -8.72
N PHE A 117 8.62 -6.12 -8.57
CA PHE A 117 10.00 -5.88 -8.13
C PHE A 117 10.23 -6.32 -6.68
N ILE A 118 9.23 -6.24 -5.81
CA ILE A 118 9.30 -6.76 -4.44
C ILE A 118 9.40 -8.29 -4.47
N ILE A 119 8.61 -8.97 -5.28
CA ILE A 119 8.69 -10.44 -5.47
C ILE A 119 10.09 -10.83 -5.94
N VAL A 120 10.62 -10.15 -6.96
CA VAL A 120 11.98 -10.41 -7.45
C VAL A 120 13.02 -10.18 -6.34
N TRP A 121 12.86 -9.15 -5.53
CA TRP A 121 13.74 -8.91 -4.40
C TRP A 121 13.70 -10.04 -3.38
N GLU A 122 12.51 -10.50 -2.97
CA GLU A 122 12.36 -11.56 -1.98
C GLU A 122 12.99 -12.89 -2.42
N PHE A 123 12.81 -13.26 -3.68
CA PHE A 123 13.37 -14.54 -4.18
C PHE A 123 14.84 -14.43 -4.62
N ALA A 124 15.24 -13.34 -5.23
CA ALA A 124 16.60 -13.18 -5.74
C ALA A 124 17.59 -12.58 -4.71
N GLN A 125 17.09 -12.05 -3.59
CA GLN A 125 17.87 -11.41 -2.50
C GLN A 125 18.83 -10.31 -3.01
N LYS A 126 18.49 -9.64 -4.13
CA LYS A 126 19.27 -8.55 -4.71
C LYS A 126 18.69 -7.21 -4.26
N THR A 127 19.53 -6.26 -3.92
CA THR A 127 19.11 -4.94 -3.40
C THR A 127 18.50 -4.01 -4.44
N TRP A 128 18.86 -4.13 -5.72
CA TRP A 128 18.42 -3.22 -6.77
C TRP A 128 16.90 -3.29 -7.04
N PRO A 129 16.22 -4.48 -7.08
CA PRO A 129 14.78 -4.51 -7.32
C PRO A 129 14.00 -3.82 -6.20
N ARG A 130 14.47 -3.96 -4.96
CA ARG A 130 13.91 -3.26 -3.81
C ARG A 130 13.93 -1.74 -4.00
N LYS A 131 15.07 -1.19 -4.45
CA LYS A 131 15.18 0.26 -4.71
C LYS A 131 14.24 0.71 -5.82
N VAL A 132 14.15 -0.05 -6.92
CA VAL A 132 13.23 0.25 -8.03
C VAL A 132 11.78 0.23 -7.54
N ALA A 133 11.37 -0.77 -6.76
CA ALA A 133 10.04 -0.81 -6.15
C ALA A 133 9.77 0.44 -5.30
N GLY A 134 10.76 0.87 -4.49
CA GLY A 134 10.67 2.07 -3.66
C GLY A 134 10.39 3.33 -4.48
N TYR A 135 11.11 3.54 -5.59
CA TYR A 135 10.87 4.69 -6.47
C TYR A 135 9.49 4.66 -7.14
N ILE A 136 9.03 3.48 -7.57
CA ILE A 136 7.68 3.32 -8.15
C ILE A 136 6.62 3.65 -7.10
N LEU A 137 6.77 3.15 -5.87
CA LEU A 137 5.85 3.44 -4.76
C LEU A 137 5.85 4.92 -4.37
N LEU A 138 7.00 5.62 -4.47
CA LEU A 138 7.08 7.05 -4.24
C LEU A 138 6.24 7.82 -5.27
N VAL A 139 6.41 7.50 -6.55
CA VAL A 139 5.61 8.11 -7.63
C VAL A 139 4.11 7.83 -7.42
N ALA A 140 3.74 6.60 -7.11
CA ALA A 140 2.35 6.24 -6.82
C ALA A 140 1.78 7.02 -5.64
N SER A 141 2.56 7.21 -4.58
CA SER A 141 2.16 7.97 -3.39
C SER A 141 1.93 9.45 -3.69
N ILE A 142 2.79 10.07 -4.49
CA ILE A 142 2.62 11.47 -4.92
C ILE A 142 1.36 11.63 -5.76
N LEU A 143 1.11 10.72 -6.68
CA LEU A 143 -0.08 10.74 -7.54
C LEU A 143 -1.37 10.64 -6.72
N ILE A 144 -1.46 9.70 -5.77
CA ILE A 144 -2.66 9.54 -4.93
C ILE A 144 -2.86 10.76 -4.02
N TRP A 145 -1.77 11.36 -3.52
CA TRP A 145 -1.83 12.57 -2.72
C TRP A 145 -2.38 13.76 -3.52
N ILE A 146 -1.88 13.99 -4.74
CA ILE A 146 -2.40 15.03 -5.64
C ILE A 146 -3.89 14.84 -5.91
N GLN A 147 -4.30 13.60 -6.19
CA GLN A 147 -5.71 13.29 -6.42
C GLN A 147 -6.57 13.57 -5.18
N GLY A 148 -6.08 13.20 -3.99
CA GLY A 148 -6.78 13.45 -2.72
C GLY A 148 -6.98 14.95 -2.48
N VAL A 149 -5.92 15.75 -2.65
CA VAL A 149 -5.98 17.23 -2.51
C VAL A 149 -6.95 17.84 -3.54
N THR A 150 -6.87 17.42 -4.80
CA THR A 150 -7.76 17.94 -5.85
C THR A 150 -9.23 17.65 -5.55
N ARG A 151 -9.56 16.44 -5.07
CA ARG A 151 -10.93 16.08 -4.67
C ARG A 151 -11.40 16.90 -3.47
N LEU A 152 -10.55 17.09 -2.48
CA LEU A 152 -10.86 17.92 -1.31
C LEU A 152 -11.15 19.37 -1.71
N MET A 153 -10.30 19.97 -2.54
CA MET A 153 -10.49 21.34 -3.02
C MET A 153 -11.80 21.49 -3.80
N ASN A 154 -12.09 20.56 -4.71
CA ASN A 154 -13.34 20.57 -5.46
C ASN A 154 -14.57 20.46 -4.53
N SER A 155 -14.50 19.62 -3.48
CA SER A 155 -15.56 19.49 -2.49
C SER A 155 -15.80 20.81 -1.72
N ILE A 156 -14.75 21.52 -1.33
CA ILE A 156 -14.83 22.81 -0.64
C ILE A 156 -15.46 23.87 -1.56
N TYR A 157 -15.01 23.93 -2.82
CA TYR A 157 -15.59 24.87 -3.80
C TYR A 157 -17.09 24.64 -4.04
N HIS A 158 -17.52 23.38 -4.17
CA HIS A 158 -18.94 23.07 -4.36
C HIS A 158 -19.78 23.33 -3.09
N CYS A 159 -19.24 23.18 -1.88
CA CYS A 159 -19.93 23.56 -0.65
C CYS A 159 -20.08 25.09 -0.53
N SER A 160 -19.10 25.87 -0.98
CA SER A 160 -19.15 27.34 -0.93
C SER A 160 -20.15 27.97 -1.91
N GLN A 161 -20.60 27.24 -2.93
CA GLN A 161 -21.55 27.73 -3.93
C GLN A 161 -22.99 27.33 -3.67
N ARG A 162 -23.28 26.62 -2.57
CA ARG A 162 -24.66 26.34 -2.15
C ARG A 162 -25.17 27.50 -1.29
N PRO A 163 -26.24 28.21 -1.73
CA PRO A 163 -26.83 29.29 -0.94
C PRO A 163 -27.44 28.78 0.36
#